data_dae564f93f3aebdd0f2f388314a2d25a
#
_entry.id   dae564f93f3aebdd0f2f388314a2d25a
#
_cell.length_a   1.000
_cell.length_b   1.000
_cell.length_c   1.000
_cell.angle_alpha   90.00
_cell.angle_beta   90.00
_cell.angle_gamma   90.00
#
_symmetry.space_group_name_H-M   'P 1'
#
loop_
_entity.id
_entity.type
_entity.pdbx_description
1 polymer ?
#
loop_
_entity_poly.entity_id
_entity_poly.type
_entity_poly.pdbx_seq_one_letter_code
_entity_poly.pdbx_strand_id
1 'polypeptide(L)'
;MNKRLIAERFSKAITTYPKEANVQRQIAGKMIRLLTEHIPSPCSKVIEFGCGTGIYSRMLLQALRPEELLLNDLCPDMKYCCEDLLMKKQVSFLPGDAETVSFPTESTLITSCSALQWFESPENFFERCNTLLNNQGYFAFSTFGKENMKEIRELTGNGLPYRSREELEVALSPHFDILYSEEELILSLIHISEPTRPRLI
;
A
#
# COMPACT_ATOMS: atom_id res chain seq x y z
N MET A 1 14.00 -2.62 10.58
CA MET A 1 13.89 -1.46 9.65
C MET A 1 13.64 -0.17 10.44
N ASN A 2 14.21 1.00 10.07
CA ASN A 2 13.95 2.24 10.82
C ASN A 2 12.68 2.93 10.31
N LYS A 3 11.52 2.58 10.86
CA LYS A 3 10.21 3.12 10.47
C LYS A 3 10.07 4.63 10.64
N ARG A 4 10.72 5.21 11.66
CA ARG A 4 10.75 6.66 11.84
C ARG A 4 11.42 7.37 10.65
N LEU A 5 12.57 6.85 10.21
CA LEU A 5 13.28 7.41 9.05
C LEU A 5 12.46 7.26 7.76
N ILE A 6 11.71 6.16 7.62
CA ILE A 6 10.80 5.95 6.49
C ILE A 6 9.73 7.03 6.49
N ALA A 7 9.02 7.25 7.61
CA ALA A 7 7.99 8.28 7.73
C ALA A 7 8.54 9.68 7.42
N GLU A 8 9.73 10.04 7.94
CA GLU A 8 10.39 11.33 7.66
C GLU A 8 10.72 11.52 6.17
N ARG A 9 11.14 10.46 5.46
CA ARG A 9 11.43 10.51 4.03
C ARG A 9 10.16 10.68 3.20
N PHE A 10 9.09 9.96 3.54
CA PHE A 10 7.79 10.11 2.88
C PHE A 10 7.20 11.50 3.12
N SER A 11 7.29 12.05 4.33
CA SER A 11 6.86 13.43 4.61
C SER A 11 7.57 14.45 3.71
N LYS A 12 8.88 14.34 3.54
CA LYS A 12 9.66 15.22 2.63
C LYS A 12 9.28 15.06 1.15
N ALA A 13 8.86 13.89 0.74
CA ALA A 13 8.53 13.59 -0.67
C ALA A 13 7.09 13.97 -1.05
N ILE A 14 6.24 14.42 -0.12
CA ILE A 14 4.81 14.74 -0.35
C ILE A 14 4.60 15.64 -1.57
N THR A 15 5.45 16.65 -1.78
CA THR A 15 5.31 17.64 -2.86
C THR A 15 5.71 17.12 -4.24
N THR A 16 6.62 16.16 -4.32
CA THR A 16 7.16 15.62 -5.57
C THR A 16 6.48 14.31 -6.00
N TYR A 17 6.08 13.50 -5.03
CA TYR A 17 5.53 12.17 -5.23
C TYR A 17 4.31 12.10 -6.18
N PRO A 18 3.31 13.00 -6.12
CA PRO A 18 2.13 12.90 -6.99
C PRO A 18 2.41 13.10 -8.48
N LYS A 19 3.46 13.84 -8.83
CA LYS A 19 3.82 14.12 -10.23
C LYS A 19 4.46 12.92 -10.93
N GLU A 20 5.15 12.08 -10.17
CA GLU A 20 5.93 10.95 -10.67
C GLU A 20 5.24 9.60 -10.47
N ALA A 21 4.04 9.60 -9.86
CA ALA A 21 3.31 8.41 -9.45
C ALA A 21 2.56 7.68 -10.59
N ASN A 22 3.12 7.63 -11.82
CA ASN A 22 2.46 6.96 -12.94
C ASN A 22 2.33 5.45 -12.72
N VAL A 23 3.39 4.82 -12.24
CA VAL A 23 3.39 3.37 -11.91
C VAL A 23 2.38 3.09 -10.80
N GLN A 24 2.36 3.91 -9.75
CA GLN A 24 1.42 3.76 -8.64
C GLN A 24 -0.04 3.90 -9.10
N ARG A 25 -0.33 4.80 -10.04
CA ARG A 25 -1.67 4.93 -10.63
C ARG A 25 -2.07 3.70 -11.45
N GLN A 26 -1.12 3.12 -12.21
CA GLN A 26 -1.37 1.88 -12.97
C GLN A 26 -1.66 0.72 -12.03
N ILE A 27 -0.84 0.54 -10.98
CA ILE A 27 -1.04 -0.50 -9.96
C ILE A 27 -2.39 -0.30 -9.27
N ALA A 28 -2.69 0.93 -8.82
CA ALA A 28 -3.96 1.25 -8.17
C ALA A 28 -5.17 0.96 -9.09
N GLY A 29 -5.09 1.34 -10.36
CA GLY A 29 -6.15 1.07 -11.33
C GLY A 29 -6.36 -0.43 -11.57
N LYS A 30 -5.28 -1.23 -11.61
CA LYS A 30 -5.36 -2.69 -11.70
C LYS A 30 -5.97 -3.29 -10.44
N MET A 31 -5.53 -2.86 -9.26
CA MET A 31 -6.11 -3.29 -7.98
C MET A 31 -7.62 -3.05 -7.93
N ILE A 32 -8.10 -1.87 -8.33
CA ILE A 32 -9.53 -1.56 -8.35
C ILE A 32 -10.30 -2.51 -9.29
N ARG A 33 -9.78 -2.79 -10.47
CA ARG A 33 -10.42 -3.75 -11.39
C ARG A 33 -10.55 -5.13 -10.75
N LEU A 34 -9.46 -5.65 -10.19
CA LEU A 34 -9.46 -6.96 -9.51
C LEU A 34 -10.42 -6.99 -8.32
N LEU A 35 -10.46 -5.93 -7.50
CA LEU A 35 -11.43 -5.85 -6.41
C LEU A 35 -12.87 -5.89 -6.92
N THR A 36 -13.20 -5.15 -7.98
CA THR A 36 -14.56 -5.13 -8.53
C THR A 36 -14.96 -6.43 -9.22
N GLU A 37 -14.00 -7.20 -9.72
CA GLU A 37 -14.22 -8.50 -10.36
C GLU A 37 -14.40 -9.63 -9.34
N HIS A 38 -13.66 -9.60 -8.23
CA HIS A 38 -13.58 -10.72 -7.30
C HIS A 38 -14.32 -10.51 -5.98
N ILE A 39 -14.60 -9.27 -5.60
CA ILE A 39 -15.24 -8.96 -4.32
C ILE A 39 -16.69 -8.56 -4.52
N PRO A 40 -17.64 -9.25 -3.86
CA PRO A 40 -19.04 -8.87 -3.91
C PRO A 40 -19.27 -7.46 -3.36
N SER A 41 -20.11 -6.68 -4.04
CA SER A 41 -20.56 -5.37 -3.53
C SER A 41 -21.88 -5.57 -2.73
N PRO A 42 -22.10 -4.79 -1.66
CA PRO A 42 -21.26 -3.70 -1.17
C PRO A 42 -20.19 -4.14 -0.15
N CYS A 43 -19.02 -3.47 -0.17
CA CYS A 43 -18.04 -3.55 0.90
C CYS A 43 -18.37 -2.49 1.94
N SER A 44 -18.97 -2.87 3.09
CA SER A 44 -19.43 -1.87 4.05
C SER A 44 -18.30 -1.21 4.83
N LYS A 45 -17.37 -2.01 5.38
CA LYS A 45 -16.26 -1.52 6.20
C LYS A 45 -14.93 -1.85 5.56
N VAL A 46 -14.20 -0.82 5.17
CA VAL A 46 -12.92 -0.96 4.47
C VAL A 46 -11.80 -0.31 5.26
N ILE A 47 -10.70 -1.03 5.43
CA ILE A 47 -9.44 -0.52 5.97
C ILE A 47 -8.42 -0.48 4.84
N GLU A 48 -7.85 0.69 4.59
CA GLU A 48 -6.68 0.86 3.73
C GLU A 48 -5.46 1.19 4.58
N PHE A 49 -4.43 0.36 4.56
CA PHE A 49 -3.16 0.64 5.20
C PHE A 49 -2.12 1.14 4.19
N GLY A 50 -1.30 2.12 4.61
CA GLY A 50 -0.32 2.78 3.75
C GLY A 50 -0.98 3.60 2.64
N CYS A 51 -1.96 4.45 2.98
CA CYS A 51 -2.73 5.21 2.01
C CYS A 51 -1.91 6.27 1.25
N GLY A 52 -0.77 6.70 1.81
CA GLY A 52 0.11 7.70 1.22
C GLY A 52 -0.64 8.97 0.85
N THR A 53 -0.44 9.44 -0.38
CA THR A 53 -1.11 10.66 -0.89
C THR A 53 -2.57 10.45 -1.31
N GLY A 54 -3.16 9.28 -1.04
CA GLY A 54 -4.57 8.99 -1.27
C GLY A 54 -4.94 8.70 -2.74
N ILE A 55 -3.97 8.34 -3.58
CA ILE A 55 -4.25 8.01 -5.01
C ILE A 55 -5.19 6.80 -5.09
N TYR A 56 -4.84 5.72 -4.43
CA TYR A 56 -5.64 4.50 -4.40
C TYR A 56 -6.94 4.71 -3.61
N SER A 57 -6.88 5.42 -2.49
CA SER A 57 -8.03 5.74 -1.64
C SER A 57 -9.17 6.40 -2.41
N ARG A 58 -8.85 7.37 -3.30
CA ARG A 58 -9.85 8.04 -4.13
C ARG A 58 -10.53 7.10 -5.11
N MET A 59 -9.75 6.22 -5.76
CA MET A 59 -10.26 5.21 -6.68
C MET A 59 -11.12 4.18 -5.93
N LEU A 60 -10.66 3.73 -4.76
CA LEU A 60 -11.35 2.79 -3.88
C LEU A 60 -12.72 3.33 -3.45
N LEU A 61 -12.75 4.56 -2.96
CA LEU A 61 -13.98 5.22 -2.53
C LEU A 61 -14.99 5.38 -3.66
N GLN A 62 -14.52 5.68 -4.87
CA GLN A 62 -15.38 5.84 -6.06
C GLN A 62 -15.95 4.49 -6.54
N ALA A 63 -15.11 3.45 -6.55
CA ALA A 63 -15.47 2.14 -7.11
C ALA A 63 -16.34 1.32 -6.16
N LEU A 64 -15.94 1.19 -4.90
CA LEU A 64 -16.61 0.31 -3.92
C LEU A 64 -17.68 1.03 -3.08
N ARG A 65 -17.62 2.35 -2.97
CA ARG A 65 -18.58 3.18 -2.20
C ARG A 65 -18.84 2.65 -0.79
N PRO A 66 -17.80 2.40 0.02
CA PRO A 66 -17.96 1.83 1.35
C PRO A 66 -18.76 2.76 2.27
N GLU A 67 -19.46 2.17 3.25
CA GLU A 67 -20.12 2.92 4.31
C GLU A 67 -19.12 3.53 5.28
N GLU A 68 -18.01 2.81 5.53
CA GLU A 68 -16.89 3.25 6.35
C GLU A 68 -15.58 2.95 5.64
N LEU A 69 -14.73 3.96 5.50
CA LEU A 69 -13.36 3.84 4.96
C LEU A 69 -12.38 4.39 5.98
N LEU A 70 -11.57 3.52 6.56
CA LEU A 70 -10.49 3.89 7.45
C LEU A 70 -9.17 3.92 6.67
N LEU A 71 -8.59 5.09 6.54
CA LEU A 71 -7.27 5.30 5.97
C LEU A 71 -6.21 5.22 7.08
N ASN A 72 -5.16 4.45 6.87
CA ASN A 72 -4.03 4.40 7.78
C ASN A 72 -2.74 4.70 7.03
N ASP A 73 -1.83 5.41 7.67
CA ASP A 73 -0.46 5.60 7.19
C ASP A 73 0.53 5.74 8.36
N LEU A 74 1.74 5.25 8.14
CA LEU A 74 2.85 5.38 9.08
C LEU A 74 3.27 6.85 9.27
N CYS A 75 3.13 7.66 8.20
CA CYS A 75 3.43 9.09 8.19
C CYS A 75 2.15 9.89 8.52
N PRO A 76 2.05 10.55 9.71
CA PRO A 76 0.86 11.32 10.07
C PRO A 76 0.55 12.47 9.10
N ASP A 77 1.57 13.00 8.42
CA ASP A 77 1.42 14.13 7.48
C ASP A 77 0.63 13.74 6.22
N MET A 78 0.49 12.45 5.92
CA MET A 78 -0.36 11.98 4.81
C MET A 78 -1.81 12.36 4.98
N LYS A 79 -2.26 12.65 6.20
CA LYS A 79 -3.58 13.22 6.48
C LYS A 79 -3.86 14.47 5.65
N TYR A 80 -2.87 15.35 5.49
CA TYR A 80 -3.02 16.59 4.72
C TYR A 80 -3.20 16.33 3.21
N CYS A 81 -2.64 15.22 2.71
CA CYS A 81 -2.84 14.81 1.33
C CYS A 81 -4.23 14.23 1.06
N CYS A 82 -4.94 13.85 2.11
CA CYS A 82 -6.26 13.21 2.05
C CYS A 82 -7.40 14.11 2.55
N GLU A 83 -7.19 15.43 2.69
CA GLU A 83 -8.20 16.34 3.25
C GLU A 83 -9.53 16.30 2.50
N ASP A 84 -9.50 16.24 1.15
CA ASP A 84 -10.69 16.11 0.31
C ASP A 84 -11.49 14.83 0.57
N LEU A 85 -10.79 13.75 0.95
CA LEU A 85 -11.42 12.49 1.35
C LEU A 85 -12.01 12.61 2.76
N LEU A 86 -11.28 13.22 3.69
CA LEU A 86 -11.67 13.37 5.08
C LEU A 86 -12.86 14.34 5.29
N MET A 87 -13.20 15.15 4.29
CA MET A 87 -14.46 15.91 4.28
C MET A 87 -15.70 15.04 4.13
N LYS A 88 -15.54 13.77 3.74
CA LYS A 88 -16.64 12.82 3.59
C LYS A 88 -16.87 12.10 4.94
N LYS A 89 -18.13 12.06 5.40
CA LYS A 89 -18.50 11.52 6.72
C LYS A 89 -18.07 10.09 6.97
N GLN A 90 -18.01 9.27 5.91
CA GLN A 90 -17.62 7.86 5.97
C GLN A 90 -16.11 7.63 5.98
N VAL A 91 -15.28 8.67 5.80
CA VAL A 91 -13.81 8.52 5.73
C VAL A 91 -13.17 9.03 7.00
N SER A 92 -12.31 8.22 7.58
CA SER A 92 -11.51 8.56 8.76
C SER A 92 -10.03 8.25 8.52
N PHE A 93 -9.16 8.84 9.34
CA PHE A 93 -7.71 8.63 9.24
C PHE A 93 -7.13 8.21 10.59
N LEU A 94 -6.36 7.14 10.62
CA LEU A 94 -5.67 6.59 11.77
C LEU A 94 -4.16 6.60 11.52
N PRO A 95 -3.39 7.56 12.08
CA PRO A 95 -1.94 7.56 11.94
C PRO A 95 -1.31 6.45 12.75
N GLY A 96 -0.24 5.87 12.23
CA GLY A 96 0.57 4.90 12.94
C GLY A 96 0.97 3.69 12.10
N ASP A 97 1.82 2.88 12.71
CA ASP A 97 2.31 1.65 12.11
C ASP A 97 1.20 0.60 12.00
N ALA A 98 0.85 0.21 10.79
CA ALA A 98 -0.16 -0.80 10.54
C ALA A 98 0.12 -2.14 11.24
N GLU A 99 1.38 -2.48 11.51
CA GLU A 99 1.73 -3.70 12.22
C GLU A 99 1.35 -3.65 13.71
N THR A 100 1.15 -2.46 14.29
CA THR A 100 0.94 -2.30 15.75
C THR A 100 -0.29 -1.50 16.14
N VAL A 101 -0.76 -0.58 15.28
CA VAL A 101 -1.92 0.28 15.57
C VAL A 101 -3.20 -0.56 15.69
N SER A 102 -4.09 -0.20 16.62
CA SER A 102 -5.36 -0.91 16.83
C SER A 102 -6.37 -0.56 15.73
N PHE A 103 -6.64 -1.49 14.84
CA PHE A 103 -7.71 -1.40 13.86
C PHE A 103 -9.05 -1.90 14.42
N PRO A 104 -10.20 -1.39 13.90
CA PRO A 104 -11.50 -1.97 14.18
C PRO A 104 -11.61 -3.39 13.61
N THR A 105 -12.43 -4.22 14.25
CA THR A 105 -12.78 -5.56 13.80
C THR A 105 -14.01 -5.56 12.90
N GLU A 106 -14.39 -6.74 12.39
CA GLU A 106 -15.56 -6.93 11.52
C GLU A 106 -15.47 -6.15 10.20
N SER A 107 -14.25 -5.98 9.67
CA SER A 107 -14.05 -5.36 8.38
C SER A 107 -14.43 -6.30 7.23
N THR A 108 -15.02 -5.75 6.17
CA THR A 108 -15.36 -6.51 4.95
C THR A 108 -14.21 -6.57 3.97
N LEU A 109 -13.31 -5.59 4.03
CA LEU A 109 -12.10 -5.54 3.20
C LEU A 109 -10.97 -4.85 3.97
N ILE A 110 -9.81 -5.49 3.99
CA ILE A 110 -8.53 -4.86 4.34
C ILE A 110 -7.70 -4.80 3.07
N THR A 111 -7.21 -3.62 2.69
CA THR A 111 -6.51 -3.47 1.42
C THR A 111 -5.33 -2.51 1.50
N SER A 112 -4.41 -2.64 0.55
CA SER A 112 -3.25 -1.74 0.40
C SER A 112 -2.70 -1.75 -1.01
N CYS A 113 -2.12 -0.62 -1.40
CA CYS A 113 -1.42 -0.50 -2.67
C CYS A 113 0.03 -0.06 -2.43
N SER A 114 0.97 -1.00 -2.60
CA SER A 114 2.42 -0.74 -2.52
C SER A 114 2.92 -0.25 -1.15
N ALA A 115 2.45 -0.85 -0.04
CA ALA A 115 2.95 -0.54 1.30
C ALA A 115 3.61 -1.74 2.01
N LEU A 116 3.21 -2.98 1.70
CA LEU A 116 3.63 -4.17 2.43
C LEU A 116 5.15 -4.40 2.46
N GLN A 117 5.88 -3.97 1.44
CA GLN A 117 7.36 -4.08 1.38
C GLN A 117 8.09 -3.33 2.51
N TRP A 118 7.40 -2.46 3.25
CA TRP A 118 7.94 -1.70 4.37
C TRP A 118 7.70 -2.37 5.73
N PHE A 119 7.09 -3.55 5.74
CA PHE A 119 6.76 -4.27 6.98
C PHE A 119 7.95 -5.06 7.49
N GLU A 120 8.05 -5.17 8.80
CA GLU A 120 9.09 -5.97 9.47
C GLU A 120 8.67 -7.43 9.60
N SER A 121 7.40 -7.66 9.89
CA SER A 121 6.82 -8.99 10.10
C SER A 121 5.50 -9.15 9.35
N PRO A 122 5.51 -9.19 8.01
CA PRO A 122 4.29 -9.28 7.23
C PRO A 122 3.46 -10.53 7.56
N GLU A 123 4.08 -11.65 7.98
CA GLU A 123 3.39 -12.87 8.39
C GLU A 123 2.50 -12.63 9.61
N ASN A 124 3.01 -11.97 10.65
CA ASN A 124 2.24 -11.62 11.84
C ASN A 124 1.09 -10.67 11.49
N PHE A 125 1.32 -9.81 10.49
CA PHE A 125 0.28 -8.91 10.00
C PHE A 125 -0.81 -9.66 9.22
N PHE A 126 -0.48 -10.71 8.48
CA PHE A 126 -1.46 -11.55 7.79
C PHE A 126 -2.38 -12.28 8.79
N GLU A 127 -1.81 -12.91 9.81
CA GLU A 127 -2.59 -13.49 10.91
C GLU A 127 -3.52 -12.46 11.54
N ARG A 128 -2.99 -11.27 11.81
CA ARG A 128 -3.77 -10.17 12.38
C ARG A 128 -4.91 -9.73 11.45
N CYS A 129 -4.66 -9.57 10.15
CA CYS A 129 -5.70 -9.22 9.18
C CYS A 129 -6.84 -10.24 9.21
N ASN A 130 -6.53 -11.53 9.32
CA ASN A 130 -7.55 -12.57 9.46
C ASN A 130 -8.44 -12.36 10.69
N THR A 131 -7.89 -11.91 11.81
CA THR A 131 -8.68 -11.63 13.03
C THR A 131 -9.50 -10.34 12.97
N LEU A 132 -9.12 -9.39 12.11
CA LEU A 132 -9.80 -8.11 11.92
C LEU A 132 -10.94 -8.18 10.90
N LEU A 133 -10.89 -9.14 10.00
CA LEU A 133 -11.92 -9.37 8.99
C LEU A 133 -13.12 -10.11 9.59
N ASN A 134 -14.29 -9.88 9.02
CA ASN A 134 -15.45 -10.73 9.29
C ASN A 134 -15.29 -12.08 8.53
N ASN A 135 -16.18 -13.04 8.80
CA ASN A 135 -16.11 -14.41 8.25
C ASN A 135 -16.13 -14.49 6.71
N GLN A 136 -16.54 -13.44 6.02
CA GLN A 136 -16.57 -13.35 4.55
C GLN A 136 -15.74 -12.17 4.06
N GLY A 137 -14.82 -11.69 4.90
CA GLY A 137 -13.98 -10.55 4.57
C GLY A 137 -12.84 -10.91 3.62
N TYR A 138 -12.36 -9.90 2.94
CA TYR A 138 -11.30 -10.01 1.93
C TYR A 138 -10.04 -9.28 2.37
N PHE A 139 -8.89 -9.88 2.09
CA PHE A 139 -7.59 -9.23 2.21
C PHE A 139 -6.98 -9.09 0.82
N ALA A 140 -6.72 -7.87 0.38
CA ALA A 140 -6.22 -7.60 -0.96
C ALA A 140 -5.10 -6.56 -0.93
N PHE A 141 -3.96 -6.87 -1.52
CA PHE A 141 -2.84 -5.94 -1.57
C PHE A 141 -2.00 -6.08 -2.83
N SER A 142 -1.28 -5.03 -3.15
CA SER A 142 -0.15 -5.09 -4.06
C SER A 142 1.15 -4.75 -3.32
N THR A 143 2.24 -5.37 -3.75
CA THR A 143 3.58 -5.13 -3.22
C THR A 143 4.61 -5.26 -4.33
N PHE A 144 5.86 -4.94 -4.04
CA PHE A 144 6.95 -5.14 -4.99
C PHE A 144 7.64 -6.48 -4.78
N GLY A 145 7.93 -7.17 -5.89
CA GLY A 145 8.63 -8.44 -5.92
C GLY A 145 10.16 -8.31 -5.98
N LYS A 146 10.85 -9.45 -6.04
CA LYS A 146 12.32 -9.55 -5.98
C LYS A 146 13.05 -8.83 -7.12
N GLU A 147 12.39 -8.66 -8.26
CA GLU A 147 12.99 -7.96 -9.41
C GLU A 147 12.90 -6.42 -9.30
N ASN A 148 12.18 -5.90 -8.27
CA ASN A 148 12.05 -4.45 -8.10
C ASN A 148 13.41 -3.81 -7.83
N MET A 149 13.73 -2.76 -8.63
CA MET A 149 14.98 -1.99 -8.53
C MET A 149 16.25 -2.87 -8.52
N LYS A 150 16.24 -3.99 -9.25
CA LYS A 150 17.32 -4.97 -9.25
C LYS A 150 18.65 -4.35 -9.62
N GLU A 151 18.69 -3.55 -10.68
CA GLU A 151 19.91 -2.90 -11.15
C GLU A 151 20.49 -1.93 -10.09
N ILE A 152 19.63 -1.20 -9.39
CA ILE A 152 20.05 -0.29 -8.32
C ILE A 152 20.60 -1.11 -7.12
N ARG A 153 19.94 -2.20 -6.77
CA ARG A 153 20.39 -3.08 -5.68
C ARG A 153 21.75 -3.72 -5.99
N GLU A 154 21.95 -4.17 -7.22
CA GLU A 154 23.22 -4.75 -7.67
C GLU A 154 24.36 -3.74 -7.64
N LEU A 155 24.08 -2.48 -8.04
CA LEU A 155 25.08 -1.42 -8.06
C LEU A 155 25.43 -0.85 -6.68
N THR A 156 24.43 -0.77 -5.76
CA THR A 156 24.60 -0.07 -4.48
C THR A 156 24.78 -1.02 -3.30
N GLY A 157 24.47 -2.29 -3.46
CA GLY A 157 24.40 -3.27 -2.36
C GLY A 157 23.24 -2.99 -1.38
N ASN A 158 22.35 -2.04 -1.67
CA ASN A 158 21.26 -1.64 -0.79
C ASN A 158 19.90 -1.92 -1.43
N GLY A 159 18.95 -2.45 -0.64
CA GLY A 159 17.59 -2.72 -1.08
C GLY A 159 16.71 -3.22 0.05
N LEU A 160 15.42 -3.32 -0.22
CA LEU A 160 14.49 -3.95 0.71
C LEU A 160 14.53 -5.48 0.53
N PRO A 161 14.20 -6.25 1.57
CA PRO A 161 14.07 -7.70 1.51
C PRO A 161 12.75 -8.07 0.83
N TYR A 162 12.67 -7.84 -0.49
CA TYR A 162 11.48 -8.20 -1.26
C TYR A 162 11.22 -9.70 -1.24
N ARG A 163 9.94 -10.07 -1.17
CA ARG A 163 9.48 -11.46 -1.21
C ARG A 163 9.03 -11.83 -2.62
N SER A 164 9.18 -13.10 -2.98
CA SER A 164 8.56 -13.62 -4.21
C SER A 164 7.06 -13.85 -4.00
N ARG A 165 6.35 -14.03 -5.10
CA ARG A 165 4.92 -14.39 -5.08
C ARG A 165 4.70 -15.68 -4.28
N GLU A 166 5.51 -16.70 -4.54
CA GLU A 166 5.41 -18.01 -3.88
C GLU A 166 5.65 -17.91 -2.36
N GLU A 167 6.62 -17.08 -1.93
CA GLU A 167 6.87 -16.84 -0.50
C GLU A 167 5.67 -16.16 0.17
N LEU A 168 5.01 -15.24 -0.52
CA LEU A 168 3.80 -14.58 -0.01
C LEU A 168 2.60 -15.54 0.03
N GLU A 169 2.41 -16.36 -1.01
CA GLU A 169 1.34 -17.37 -1.06
C GLU A 169 1.49 -18.38 0.08
N VAL A 170 2.71 -18.87 0.33
CA VAL A 170 3.00 -19.77 1.46
C VAL A 170 2.69 -19.10 2.81
N ALA A 171 3.04 -17.83 2.97
CA ALA A 171 2.79 -17.10 4.21
C ALA A 171 1.30 -16.77 4.44
N LEU A 172 0.52 -16.62 3.37
CA LEU A 172 -0.91 -16.32 3.41
C LEU A 172 -1.78 -17.57 3.63
N SER A 173 -1.38 -18.71 3.05
CA SER A 173 -2.19 -19.94 3.01
C SER A 173 -2.66 -20.48 4.36
N PRO A 174 -1.97 -20.26 5.51
CA PRO A 174 -2.51 -20.66 6.82
C PRO A 174 -3.74 -19.85 7.26
N HIS A 175 -3.96 -18.68 6.69
CA HIS A 175 -4.94 -17.69 7.15
C HIS A 175 -6.01 -17.36 6.11
N PHE A 176 -5.73 -17.60 4.81
CA PHE A 176 -6.58 -17.17 3.68
C PHE A 176 -6.64 -18.21 2.57
N ASP A 177 -7.81 -18.33 1.96
CA ASP A 177 -7.98 -18.97 0.65
C ASP A 177 -7.60 -17.96 -0.43
N ILE A 178 -6.58 -18.26 -1.24
CA ILE A 178 -6.07 -17.36 -2.26
C ILE A 178 -6.96 -17.43 -3.49
N LEU A 179 -7.70 -16.36 -3.76
CA LEU A 179 -8.60 -16.26 -4.91
C LEU A 179 -7.85 -15.84 -6.19
N TYR A 180 -6.85 -14.98 -6.03
CA TYR A 180 -6.10 -14.44 -7.15
C TYR A 180 -4.68 -14.05 -6.71
N SER A 181 -3.70 -14.39 -7.55
CA SER A 181 -2.30 -14.00 -7.36
C SER A 181 -1.62 -13.87 -8.71
N GLU A 182 -0.91 -12.76 -8.90
CA GLU A 182 -0.18 -12.45 -10.13
C GLU A 182 1.08 -11.67 -9.84
N GLU A 183 2.10 -11.87 -10.66
CA GLU A 183 3.29 -11.03 -10.72
C GLU A 183 3.41 -10.41 -12.12
N GLU A 184 3.63 -9.11 -12.19
CA GLU A 184 3.77 -8.36 -13.44
C GLU A 184 5.00 -7.48 -13.40
N LEU A 185 5.76 -7.48 -14.49
CA LEU A 185 6.90 -6.58 -14.65
C LEU A 185 6.44 -5.27 -15.29
N ILE A 186 6.50 -4.19 -14.52
CA ILE A 186 6.23 -2.83 -15.00
C ILE A 186 7.56 -2.12 -15.22
N LEU A 187 7.87 -1.82 -16.48
CA LEU A 187 9.06 -1.06 -16.83
C LEU A 187 8.82 0.43 -16.53
N SER A 188 9.65 0.99 -15.67
CA SER A 188 9.66 2.43 -15.36
C SER A 188 10.96 3.04 -15.82
N LEU A 189 10.87 4.11 -16.61
CA LEU A 189 12.04 4.93 -16.93
C LEU A 189 12.35 5.82 -15.72
N ILE A 190 13.39 5.45 -14.98
CA ILE A 190 13.96 6.34 -13.97
C ILE A 190 14.77 7.38 -14.72
N HIS A 191 14.25 8.62 -14.81
CA HIS A 191 15.08 9.74 -15.20
C HIS A 191 16.09 9.97 -14.07
N ILE A 192 17.30 9.44 -14.26
CA ILE A 192 18.46 9.88 -13.50
C ILE A 192 18.74 11.28 -14.04
N SER A 193 18.21 12.32 -13.38
CA SER A 193 18.73 13.66 -13.56
C SER A 193 20.20 13.59 -13.20
N GLU A 194 21.08 13.85 -14.18
CA GLU A 194 22.51 13.95 -13.91
C GLU A 194 22.70 14.84 -12.67
N PRO A 195 23.46 14.38 -11.66
CA PRO A 195 23.85 15.26 -10.59
C PRO A 195 24.54 16.43 -11.25
N THR A 196 23.98 17.62 -11.07
CA THR A 196 24.61 18.86 -11.52
C THR A 196 26.07 18.80 -11.12
N ARG A 197 27.00 18.67 -12.10
CA ARG A 197 28.43 18.69 -11.85
C ARG A 197 28.71 19.91 -10.97
N PRO A 198 29.38 19.76 -9.81
CA PRO A 198 29.85 20.92 -9.11
C PRO A 198 30.74 21.70 -10.07
N ARG A 199 30.34 22.92 -10.38
CA ARG A 199 31.22 23.83 -11.12
C ARG A 199 32.39 24.08 -10.19
N LEU A 200 33.54 23.49 -10.53
CA LEU A 200 34.83 23.92 -9.99
C LEU A 200 35.04 25.36 -10.46
N ILE A 201 35.07 26.29 -9.53
CA ILE A 201 35.57 27.62 -9.69
C ILE A 201 37.07 27.56 -9.51
#